data_563e81d424c6e4d551108117ba5c395a
#
_entry.id   563e81d424c6e4d551108117ba5c395a
#
_cell.length_a   1.000
_cell.length_b   1.000
_cell.length_c   1.000
_cell.angle_alpha   90.00
_cell.angle_beta   90.00
_cell.angle_gamma   90.00
#
_symmetry.space_group_name_H-M   'P 1'
#
loop_
_entity.id
_entity.type
_entity.pdbx_description
1 polymer ?
#
loop_
_entity_poly.entity_id
_entity_poly.type
_entity_poly.pdbx_seq_one_letter_code
_entity_poly.pdbx_strand_id
1 'polypeptide(L)'
;MRGPDAEQEDTLDANVVHKLVREIEAKDASTAAHTWRVVLYLRAMLEERGVRGEDLMLATHGAALHDVGKLDIPAEILQKPGRLTDEEFEVIEQHTVTGYARMIALDVDEDIILDLVRYHHEKMDGSGYPFHLNGEEIPRIARDFAVIDTFDALTSHRPYRHEVGHDAGDKAIAMLVEGKGPKYDPQSVDLFAELYRNGKLDYILNYFNDGAELPGYGSVDDEELTRSIRV
;
A
#
# COMPACT_ATOMS: atom_id res chain seq x y z
N MET A 1 -5.34 -36.24 -26.91
CA MET A 1 -5.67 -34.94 -27.51
C MET A 1 -6.35 -34.13 -26.41
N ARG A 2 -5.62 -33.22 -25.77
CA ARG A 2 -6.20 -32.20 -24.87
C ARG A 2 -6.58 -31.03 -25.78
N GLY A 3 -7.81 -30.54 -25.66
CA GLY A 3 -8.34 -29.44 -26.45
C GLY A 3 -7.64 -28.12 -26.12
N PRO A 4 -7.76 -27.11 -26.97
CA PRO A 4 -7.05 -25.82 -26.88
C PRO A 4 -7.76 -24.76 -26.02
N ASP A 5 -8.54 -25.13 -25.00
CA ASP A 5 -9.36 -24.18 -24.20
C ASP A 5 -8.99 -24.22 -22.70
N ALA A 6 -7.67 -24.22 -22.39
CA ALA A 6 -7.17 -24.03 -21.05
C ALA A 6 -6.23 -22.82 -21.05
N GLU A 7 -6.75 -21.65 -21.41
CA GLU A 7 -6.06 -20.38 -21.33
C GLU A 7 -6.86 -19.42 -20.46
N GLN A 8 -6.18 -18.90 -19.43
CA GLN A 8 -6.53 -17.69 -18.68
C GLN A 8 -7.68 -17.81 -17.66
N GLU A 9 -7.40 -18.41 -16.50
CA GLU A 9 -8.23 -18.23 -15.29
C GLU A 9 -7.38 -18.30 -14.01
N ASP A 10 -6.23 -17.60 -13.90
CA ASP A 10 -5.41 -17.63 -12.68
C ASP A 10 -4.91 -16.28 -12.19
N THR A 11 -5.51 -15.17 -12.62
CA THR A 11 -5.24 -13.85 -12.05
C THR A 11 -6.48 -13.32 -11.34
N LEU A 12 -6.30 -12.76 -10.15
CA LEU A 12 -7.38 -12.14 -9.38
C LEU A 12 -8.16 -11.13 -10.25
N ASP A 13 -9.46 -11.40 -10.47
CA ASP A 13 -10.33 -10.54 -11.29
C ASP A 13 -10.33 -9.10 -10.74
N ALA A 14 -10.03 -8.13 -11.60
CA ALA A 14 -10.03 -6.72 -11.26
C ALA A 14 -11.35 -6.26 -10.60
N ASN A 15 -12.50 -6.83 -10.98
CA ASN A 15 -13.78 -6.52 -10.33
C ASN A 15 -13.83 -6.98 -8.86
N VAL A 16 -13.16 -8.09 -8.53
CA VAL A 16 -13.02 -8.57 -7.15
C VAL A 16 -12.14 -7.62 -6.36
N VAL A 17 -10.99 -7.20 -6.92
CA VAL A 17 -10.11 -6.18 -6.32
C VAL A 17 -10.90 -4.90 -6.02
N HIS A 18 -11.56 -4.35 -7.02
CA HIS A 18 -12.33 -3.11 -6.88
C HIS A 18 -13.47 -3.21 -5.85
N LYS A 19 -14.12 -4.38 -5.76
CA LYS A 19 -15.15 -4.62 -4.75
C LYS A 19 -14.55 -4.60 -3.35
N LEU A 20 -13.47 -5.34 -3.12
CA LEU A 20 -12.82 -5.43 -1.82
C LEU A 20 -12.28 -4.07 -1.37
N VAL A 21 -11.65 -3.32 -2.26
CA VAL A 21 -11.16 -1.96 -1.96
C VAL A 21 -12.30 -1.05 -1.50
N ARG A 22 -13.45 -1.05 -2.20
CA ARG A 22 -14.61 -0.27 -1.76
C ARG A 22 -15.14 -0.68 -0.38
N GLU A 23 -15.09 -1.97 -0.06
CA GLU A 23 -15.48 -2.46 1.27
C GLU A 23 -14.51 -1.97 2.36
N ILE A 24 -13.19 -1.95 2.07
CA ILE A 24 -12.15 -1.42 2.96
C ILE A 24 -12.38 0.08 3.18
N GLU A 25 -12.50 0.85 2.12
CA GLU A 25 -12.72 2.31 2.16
C GLU A 25 -14.00 2.69 2.93
N ALA A 26 -15.05 1.86 2.85
CA ALA A 26 -16.29 2.08 3.59
C ALA A 26 -16.17 1.74 5.08
N LYS A 27 -15.29 0.83 5.45
CA LYS A 27 -15.12 0.37 6.84
C LYS A 27 -14.05 1.15 7.61
N ASP A 28 -12.92 1.41 6.99
CA ASP A 28 -11.86 2.24 7.53
C ASP A 28 -12.12 3.70 7.09
N ALA A 29 -11.78 4.66 7.94
CA ALA A 29 -11.76 6.08 7.58
C ALA A 29 -10.65 6.41 6.55
N SER A 30 -9.97 5.40 6.00
CA SER A 30 -9.06 5.58 4.89
C SER A 30 -9.84 6.02 3.65
N THR A 31 -9.42 7.13 3.07
CA THR A 31 -10.08 7.72 1.91
C THR A 31 -9.62 7.01 0.62
N ALA A 32 -10.43 7.07 -0.43
CA ALA A 32 -10.00 6.66 -1.78
C ALA A 32 -8.65 7.30 -2.17
N ALA A 33 -8.36 8.48 -1.63
CA ALA A 33 -7.08 9.18 -1.83
C ALA A 33 -5.88 8.36 -1.31
N HIS A 34 -5.99 7.71 -0.15
CA HIS A 34 -4.92 6.83 0.36
C HIS A 34 -4.66 5.67 -0.62
N THR A 35 -5.70 4.93 -1.00
CA THR A 35 -5.57 3.80 -1.93
C THR A 35 -4.87 4.24 -3.22
N TRP A 36 -5.32 5.35 -3.83
CA TRP A 36 -4.70 5.91 -5.03
C TRP A 36 -3.22 6.25 -4.81
N ARG A 37 -2.89 6.92 -3.72
CA ARG A 37 -1.49 7.35 -3.45
C ARG A 37 -0.55 6.16 -3.29
N VAL A 38 -0.90 5.17 -2.46
CA VAL A 38 -0.01 4.02 -2.24
C VAL A 38 0.19 3.19 -3.50
N VAL A 39 -0.85 3.01 -4.30
CA VAL A 39 -0.78 2.35 -5.62
C VAL A 39 0.14 3.11 -6.57
N LEU A 40 -0.03 4.41 -6.70
CA LEU A 40 0.75 5.24 -7.63
C LEU A 40 2.20 5.41 -7.19
N TYR A 41 2.47 5.51 -5.87
CA TYR A 41 3.85 5.51 -5.36
C TYR A 41 4.55 4.19 -5.64
N LEU A 42 3.88 3.05 -5.39
CA LEU A 42 4.46 1.74 -5.67
C LEU A 42 4.73 1.57 -7.17
N ARG A 43 3.76 1.94 -8.02
CA ARG A 43 3.92 1.95 -9.46
C ARG A 43 5.14 2.75 -9.89
N ALA A 44 5.30 3.98 -9.40
CA ALA A 44 6.46 4.83 -9.73
C ALA A 44 7.79 4.18 -9.34
N MET A 45 7.88 3.56 -8.16
CA MET A 45 9.09 2.84 -7.72
C MET A 45 9.39 1.63 -8.60
N LEU A 46 8.38 0.82 -8.89
CA LEU A 46 8.55 -0.40 -9.67
C LEU A 46 8.88 -0.09 -11.13
N GLU A 47 8.26 0.93 -11.71
CA GLU A 47 8.60 1.42 -13.05
C GLU A 47 10.04 1.91 -13.14
N GLU A 48 10.56 2.57 -12.13
CA GLU A 48 11.99 2.97 -12.08
C GLU A 48 12.92 1.76 -11.99
N ARG A 49 12.49 0.68 -11.32
CA ARG A 49 13.20 -0.62 -11.29
C ARG A 49 13.07 -1.41 -12.58
N GLY A 50 12.29 -0.96 -13.55
CA GLY A 50 12.07 -1.65 -14.83
C GLY A 50 10.96 -2.71 -14.81
N VAL A 51 10.19 -2.82 -13.72
CA VAL A 51 9.02 -3.72 -13.65
C VAL A 51 7.90 -3.20 -14.57
N ARG A 52 7.28 -4.09 -15.32
CA ARG A 52 6.24 -3.76 -16.32
C ARG A 52 5.24 -4.91 -16.45
N GLY A 53 4.15 -4.65 -17.17
CA GLY A 53 3.16 -5.67 -17.54
C GLY A 53 2.47 -6.28 -16.35
N GLU A 54 2.33 -7.58 -16.34
CA GLU A 54 1.60 -8.36 -15.35
C GLU A 54 2.13 -8.18 -13.93
N ASP A 55 3.44 -8.27 -13.72
CA ASP A 55 4.05 -8.08 -12.41
C ASP A 55 3.72 -6.70 -11.81
N LEU A 56 3.69 -5.66 -12.64
CA LEU A 56 3.33 -4.31 -12.22
C LEU A 56 1.84 -4.24 -11.85
N MET A 57 0.97 -4.86 -12.63
CA MET A 57 -0.46 -4.94 -12.35
C MET A 57 -0.72 -5.68 -11.02
N LEU A 58 -0.14 -6.86 -10.84
CA LEU A 58 -0.27 -7.64 -9.61
C LEU A 58 0.22 -6.87 -8.37
N ALA A 59 1.36 -6.17 -8.49
CA ALA A 59 1.88 -5.35 -7.41
C ALA A 59 0.93 -4.20 -7.05
N THR A 60 0.31 -3.55 -8.05
CA THR A 60 -0.68 -2.48 -7.79
C THR A 60 -1.96 -3.01 -7.17
N HIS A 61 -2.42 -4.19 -7.57
CA HIS A 61 -3.54 -4.88 -6.91
C HIS A 61 -3.20 -5.22 -5.46
N GLY A 62 -2.01 -5.76 -5.20
CA GLY A 62 -1.54 -6.02 -3.84
C GLY A 62 -1.49 -4.76 -2.98
N ALA A 63 -0.99 -3.64 -3.54
CA ALA A 63 -0.99 -2.35 -2.86
C ALA A 63 -2.41 -1.86 -2.50
N ALA A 64 -3.37 -2.02 -3.43
CA ALA A 64 -4.76 -1.64 -3.18
C ALA A 64 -5.44 -2.52 -2.11
N LEU A 65 -4.97 -3.75 -1.95
CA LEU A 65 -5.53 -4.76 -1.05
C LEU A 65 -4.74 -4.95 0.26
N HIS A 66 -3.63 -4.20 0.47
CA HIS A 66 -2.74 -4.43 1.63
C HIS A 66 -3.48 -4.49 2.97
N ASP A 67 -4.50 -3.69 3.10
CA ASP A 67 -5.32 -3.52 4.30
C ASP A 67 -6.62 -4.36 4.30
N VAL A 68 -6.77 -5.33 3.39
CA VAL A 68 -8.02 -6.09 3.22
C VAL A 68 -8.46 -6.82 4.51
N GLY A 69 -7.53 -7.22 5.34
CA GLY A 69 -7.82 -7.85 6.64
C GLY A 69 -8.47 -6.91 7.66
N LYS A 70 -8.43 -5.60 7.46
CA LYS A 70 -9.19 -4.65 8.29
C LYS A 70 -10.70 -4.89 8.22
N LEU A 71 -11.17 -5.59 7.19
CA LEU A 71 -12.57 -6.03 7.11
C LEU A 71 -12.97 -6.97 8.27
N ASP A 72 -12.02 -7.64 8.91
CA ASP A 72 -12.24 -8.55 10.02
C ASP A 72 -12.01 -7.89 11.40
N ILE A 73 -11.47 -6.67 11.44
CA ILE A 73 -11.24 -5.93 12.68
C ILE A 73 -12.57 -5.33 13.20
N PRO A 74 -12.88 -5.42 14.51
CA PRO A 74 -14.05 -4.77 15.09
C PRO A 74 -14.05 -3.25 14.86
N ALA A 75 -15.20 -2.71 14.44
CA ALA A 75 -15.30 -1.29 14.12
C ALA A 75 -15.00 -0.36 15.30
N GLU A 76 -15.33 -0.79 16.52
CA GLU A 76 -15.06 -0.08 17.78
C GLU A 76 -13.56 0.08 18.06
N ILE A 77 -12.71 -0.83 17.54
CA ILE A 77 -11.25 -0.74 17.65
C ILE A 77 -10.71 0.08 16.49
N LEU A 78 -11.11 -0.26 15.25
CA LEU A 78 -10.62 0.37 14.03
C LEU A 78 -10.91 1.88 14.00
N GLN A 79 -12.10 2.29 14.46
CA GLN A 79 -12.58 3.67 14.44
C GLN A 79 -12.45 4.36 15.82
N LYS A 80 -11.70 3.79 16.75
CA LYS A 80 -11.56 4.34 18.09
C LYS A 80 -10.95 5.73 18.07
N PRO A 81 -11.62 6.74 18.64
CA PRO A 81 -11.04 8.07 18.78
C PRO A 81 -9.94 8.05 19.86
N GLY A 82 -8.70 8.29 19.47
CA GLY A 82 -7.56 8.37 20.38
C GLY A 82 -6.58 7.21 20.27
N ARG A 83 -5.79 7.00 21.34
CA ARG A 83 -4.77 5.95 21.33
C ARG A 83 -5.40 4.58 21.62
N LEU A 84 -4.93 3.57 20.89
CA LEU A 84 -5.22 2.18 21.18
C LEU A 84 -4.46 1.72 22.42
N THR A 85 -5.01 0.78 23.18
CA THR A 85 -4.23 0.02 24.18
C THR A 85 -3.34 -1.00 23.46
N ASP A 86 -2.42 -1.62 24.19
CA ASP A 86 -1.52 -2.62 23.59
C ASP A 86 -2.34 -3.83 23.08
N GLU A 87 -3.36 -4.25 23.83
CA GLU A 87 -4.26 -5.35 23.43
C GLU A 87 -5.10 -5.00 22.20
N GLU A 88 -5.57 -3.76 22.08
CA GLU A 88 -6.29 -3.28 20.88
C GLU A 88 -5.36 -3.18 19.68
N PHE A 89 -4.11 -2.80 19.89
CA PHE A 89 -3.11 -2.76 18.83
C PHE A 89 -2.78 -4.17 18.33
N GLU A 90 -2.64 -5.17 19.21
CA GLU A 90 -2.50 -6.57 18.84
C GLU A 90 -3.66 -7.06 17.96
N VAL A 91 -4.89 -6.58 18.18
CA VAL A 91 -6.03 -6.88 17.32
C VAL A 91 -5.86 -6.24 15.94
N ILE A 92 -5.37 -4.99 15.88
CA ILE A 92 -5.09 -4.33 14.60
C ILE A 92 -4.00 -5.08 13.81
N GLU A 93 -2.93 -5.54 14.46
CA GLU A 93 -1.85 -6.28 13.79
C GLU A 93 -2.34 -7.54 13.06
N GLN A 94 -3.43 -8.15 13.56
CA GLN A 94 -4.02 -9.33 12.91
C GLN A 94 -4.52 -9.08 11.48
N HIS A 95 -4.72 -7.82 11.04
CA HIS A 95 -5.19 -7.57 9.69
C HIS A 95 -4.26 -8.15 8.61
N THR A 96 -2.96 -8.22 8.86
CA THR A 96 -2.00 -8.81 7.92
C THR A 96 -2.22 -10.33 7.76
N VAL A 97 -2.49 -11.02 8.85
CA VAL A 97 -2.74 -12.48 8.87
C VAL A 97 -4.13 -12.80 8.33
N THR A 98 -5.16 -12.06 8.75
CA THR A 98 -6.54 -12.27 8.28
C THR A 98 -6.68 -11.86 6.83
N GLY A 99 -5.98 -10.80 6.40
CA GLY A 99 -5.91 -10.39 5.00
C GLY A 99 -5.32 -11.47 4.12
N TYR A 100 -4.17 -12.03 4.50
CA TYR A 100 -3.58 -13.17 3.80
C TYR A 100 -4.54 -14.36 3.73
N ALA A 101 -5.17 -14.74 4.84
CA ALA A 101 -6.13 -15.84 4.85
C ALA A 101 -7.32 -15.59 3.93
N ARG A 102 -7.78 -14.33 3.84
CA ARG A 102 -8.86 -13.93 2.92
C ARG A 102 -8.43 -14.05 1.46
N MET A 103 -7.20 -13.66 1.11
CA MET A 103 -6.69 -13.82 -0.26
C MET A 103 -6.62 -15.29 -0.64
N ILE A 104 -6.07 -16.15 0.22
CA ILE A 104 -6.06 -17.60 0.00
C ILE A 104 -7.47 -18.18 -0.17
N ALA A 105 -8.45 -17.71 0.61
CA ALA A 105 -9.85 -18.15 0.49
C ALA A 105 -10.54 -17.70 -0.81
N LEU A 106 -9.95 -16.74 -1.52
CA LEU A 106 -10.37 -16.27 -2.85
C LEU A 106 -9.54 -16.90 -3.97
N ASP A 107 -8.80 -17.99 -3.68
CA ASP A 107 -7.93 -18.72 -4.61
C ASP A 107 -6.82 -17.85 -5.23
N VAL A 108 -6.39 -16.77 -4.51
CA VAL A 108 -5.23 -15.95 -4.91
C VAL A 108 -3.96 -16.73 -4.59
N ASP A 109 -3.12 -16.97 -5.58
CA ASP A 109 -1.84 -17.67 -5.47
C ASP A 109 -0.62 -16.84 -5.93
N GLU A 110 -0.83 -15.60 -6.36
CA GLU A 110 0.22 -14.69 -6.76
C GLU A 110 1.03 -14.20 -5.56
N ASP A 111 2.26 -14.67 -5.43
CA ASP A 111 3.19 -14.34 -4.34
C ASP A 111 3.30 -12.82 -4.12
N ILE A 112 3.30 -12.03 -5.19
CA ILE A 112 3.44 -10.56 -5.14
C ILE A 112 2.30 -9.91 -4.33
N ILE A 113 1.06 -10.39 -4.49
CA ILE A 113 -0.10 -9.91 -3.74
C ILE A 113 -0.05 -10.42 -2.30
N LEU A 114 0.18 -11.73 -2.15
CA LEU A 114 0.21 -12.41 -0.86
C LEU A 114 1.30 -11.85 0.06
N ASP A 115 2.50 -11.64 -0.47
CA ASP A 115 3.64 -11.09 0.25
C ASP A 115 3.37 -9.66 0.71
N LEU A 116 2.78 -8.84 -0.15
CA LEU A 116 2.47 -7.47 0.18
C LEU A 116 1.41 -7.40 1.29
N VAL A 117 0.30 -8.09 1.15
CA VAL A 117 -0.77 -8.14 2.17
C VAL A 117 -0.24 -8.65 3.51
N ARG A 118 0.65 -9.65 3.50
CA ARG A 118 1.09 -10.33 4.71
C ARG A 118 2.22 -9.63 5.45
N TYR A 119 3.14 -8.95 4.72
CA TYR A 119 4.43 -8.54 5.29
C TYR A 119 4.70 -7.03 5.24
N HIS A 120 3.76 -6.20 4.79
CA HIS A 120 3.98 -4.76 4.61
C HIS A 120 4.29 -3.99 5.91
N HIS A 121 4.05 -4.56 7.07
CA HIS A 121 4.40 -3.99 8.38
C HIS A 121 5.65 -4.59 9.01
N GLU A 122 6.35 -5.52 8.34
CA GLU A 122 7.64 -5.98 8.80
C GLU A 122 8.69 -4.87 8.73
N LYS A 123 9.70 -4.95 9.61
CA LYS A 123 10.80 -3.99 9.72
C LYS A 123 12.13 -4.72 9.62
N MET A 124 13.13 -4.08 8.99
CA MET A 124 14.43 -4.67 8.71
C MET A 124 15.14 -5.21 9.96
N ASP A 125 14.85 -4.69 11.16
CA ASP A 125 15.42 -5.09 12.44
C ASP A 125 14.58 -6.13 13.20
N GLY A 126 13.51 -6.65 12.61
CA GLY A 126 12.59 -7.60 13.24
C GLY A 126 11.62 -6.98 14.26
N SER A 127 11.58 -5.65 14.38
CA SER A 127 10.62 -4.97 15.27
C SER A 127 9.22 -4.82 14.64
N GLY A 128 9.04 -5.27 13.40
CA GLY A 128 7.77 -5.29 12.69
C GLY A 128 6.87 -6.47 13.08
N TYR A 129 5.79 -6.65 12.38
CA TYR A 129 4.84 -7.74 12.55
C TYR A 129 4.33 -8.24 11.19
N PRO A 130 3.74 -9.43 11.09
CA PRO A 130 3.31 -10.34 12.17
C PRO A 130 4.34 -11.40 12.57
N PHE A 131 5.44 -11.58 11.81
CA PHE A 131 6.38 -12.69 12.02
C PHE A 131 7.74 -12.26 12.53
N HIS A 132 7.98 -10.96 12.68
CA HIS A 132 9.26 -10.39 13.13
C HIS A 132 10.44 -10.78 12.24
N LEU A 133 10.22 -10.77 10.93
CA LEU A 133 11.23 -11.08 9.93
C LEU A 133 12.34 -10.02 9.91
N ASN A 134 13.58 -10.46 9.62
CA ASN A 134 14.75 -9.59 9.59
C ASN A 134 15.31 -9.46 8.15
N GLY A 135 15.69 -8.27 7.77
CA GLY A 135 16.49 -8.04 6.57
C GLY A 135 15.86 -8.64 5.31
N GLU A 136 16.61 -9.54 4.66
CA GLU A 136 16.20 -10.15 3.39
C GLU A 136 15.17 -11.28 3.55
N GLU A 137 14.83 -11.69 4.77
CA GLU A 137 13.70 -12.59 5.01
C GLU A 137 12.36 -11.92 4.63
N ILE A 138 12.33 -10.57 4.66
CA ILE A 138 11.16 -9.80 4.23
C ILE A 138 11.15 -9.75 2.70
N PRO A 139 10.06 -10.16 2.03
CA PRO A 139 9.94 -10.06 0.58
C PRO A 139 10.21 -8.64 0.07
N ARG A 140 10.85 -8.53 -1.09
CA ARG A 140 11.25 -7.25 -1.66
C ARG A 140 10.08 -6.27 -1.80
N ILE A 141 8.96 -6.77 -2.30
CA ILE A 141 7.77 -5.94 -2.51
C ILE A 141 7.24 -5.35 -1.18
N ALA A 142 7.27 -6.11 -0.10
CA ALA A 142 6.86 -5.64 1.22
C ALA A 142 7.84 -4.59 1.77
N ARG A 143 9.17 -4.75 1.54
CA ARG A 143 10.18 -3.75 1.93
C ARG A 143 10.00 -2.43 1.18
N ASP A 144 9.69 -2.47 -0.11
CA ASP A 144 9.39 -1.29 -0.91
C ASP A 144 8.11 -0.62 -0.40
N PHE A 145 7.07 -1.40 -0.13
CA PHE A 145 5.78 -0.87 0.30
C PHE A 145 5.80 -0.28 1.72
N ALA A 146 6.59 -0.85 2.65
CA ALA A 146 6.76 -0.30 4.00
C ALA A 146 7.26 1.16 4.01
N VAL A 147 8.09 1.54 3.03
CA VAL A 147 8.55 2.92 2.83
C VAL A 147 7.41 3.80 2.34
N ILE A 148 6.64 3.30 1.38
CA ILE A 148 5.51 4.00 0.75
C ILE A 148 4.40 4.27 1.76
N ASP A 149 3.95 3.23 2.46
CA ASP A 149 2.87 3.33 3.44
C ASP A 149 3.23 4.28 4.59
N THR A 150 4.49 4.19 5.07
CA THR A 150 5.00 5.15 6.07
C THR A 150 5.01 6.58 5.52
N PHE A 151 5.45 6.81 4.29
CA PHE A 151 5.45 8.13 3.68
C PHE A 151 4.03 8.67 3.56
N ASP A 152 3.10 7.87 3.08
CA ASP A 152 1.69 8.26 2.96
C ASP A 152 1.10 8.59 4.33
N ALA A 153 1.32 7.75 5.34
CA ALA A 153 0.85 8.01 6.70
C ALA A 153 1.43 9.30 7.30
N LEU A 154 2.62 9.72 6.89
CA LEU A 154 3.26 10.95 7.36
C LEU A 154 2.82 12.21 6.59
N THR A 155 2.39 12.08 5.36
CA THR A 155 2.02 13.19 4.48
C THR A 155 0.52 13.41 4.34
N SER A 156 -0.30 12.41 4.70
CA SER A 156 -1.76 12.47 4.65
C SER A 156 -2.36 13.37 5.72
N HIS A 157 -3.51 13.95 5.42
CA HIS A 157 -4.29 14.71 6.39
C HIS A 157 -4.90 13.76 7.43
N ARG A 158 -4.47 13.90 8.68
CA ARG A 158 -5.12 13.21 9.81
C ARG A 158 -5.77 14.25 10.72
N PRO A 159 -6.89 13.95 11.41
CA PRO A 159 -7.63 14.93 12.22
C PRO A 159 -6.80 15.70 13.26
N TYR A 160 -5.62 15.19 13.60
CA TYR A 160 -4.70 15.76 14.57
C TYR A 160 -3.41 16.34 13.95
N ARG A 161 -3.33 16.42 12.61
CA ARG A 161 -2.14 16.96 11.92
C ARG A 161 -2.55 18.14 11.04
N HIS A 162 -1.92 19.29 11.25
CA HIS A 162 -2.22 20.55 10.55
C HIS A 162 -1.27 20.87 9.39
N GLU A 163 -0.19 20.11 9.23
CA GLU A 163 0.80 20.32 8.19
C GLU A 163 0.56 19.35 7.02
N VAL A 164 0.33 19.91 5.84
CA VAL A 164 0.10 19.17 4.57
C VAL A 164 0.93 19.82 3.47
N GLY A 165 1.38 19.03 2.49
CA GLY A 165 2.13 19.54 1.34
C GLY A 165 3.63 19.27 1.40
N HIS A 166 4.43 20.01 0.63
CA HIS A 166 5.88 19.76 0.49
C HIS A 166 6.63 19.75 1.83
N ASP A 167 6.29 20.63 2.78
CA ASP A 167 6.93 20.62 4.11
C ASP A 167 6.72 19.30 4.86
N ALA A 168 5.55 18.66 4.70
CA ALA A 168 5.28 17.33 5.27
C ALA A 168 6.07 16.24 4.53
N GLY A 169 6.20 16.35 3.21
CA GLY A 169 7.00 15.45 2.38
C GLY A 169 8.48 15.47 2.75
N ASP A 170 9.07 16.65 2.90
CA ASP A 170 10.47 16.81 3.30
C ASP A 170 10.74 16.18 4.68
N LYS A 171 9.84 16.40 5.64
CA LYS A 171 9.91 15.79 6.98
C LYS A 171 9.75 14.27 6.90
N ALA A 172 8.83 13.77 6.09
CA ALA A 172 8.63 12.33 5.91
C ALA A 172 9.87 11.67 5.30
N ILE A 173 10.47 12.26 4.26
CA ILE A 173 11.73 11.78 3.67
C ILE A 173 12.86 11.79 4.72
N ALA A 174 12.97 12.85 5.52
CA ALA A 174 14.00 12.92 6.58
C ALA A 174 13.82 11.77 7.59
N MET A 175 12.58 11.46 8.02
CA MET A 175 12.29 10.34 8.93
C MET A 175 12.59 8.98 8.31
N LEU A 176 12.28 8.77 7.03
CA LEU A 176 12.61 7.54 6.31
C LEU A 176 14.13 7.35 6.22
N VAL A 177 14.87 8.42 5.92
CA VAL A 177 16.35 8.41 5.87
C VAL A 177 16.94 8.12 7.26
N GLU A 178 16.39 8.67 8.33
CA GLU A 178 16.81 8.38 9.71
C GLU A 178 16.57 6.90 10.07
N GLY A 179 15.46 6.33 9.63
CA GLY A 179 15.09 4.92 9.87
C GLY A 179 15.76 3.93 8.90
N LYS A 180 16.55 4.42 7.93
CA LYS A 180 17.20 3.59 6.91
C LYS A 180 18.19 2.59 7.53
N GLY A 181 18.03 1.33 7.17
CA GLY A 181 18.79 0.20 7.71
C GLY A 181 18.05 -0.52 8.83
N PRO A 182 17.84 0.08 10.00
CA PRO A 182 17.10 -0.61 11.07
C PRO A 182 15.62 -0.85 10.75
N LYS A 183 14.91 0.15 10.24
CA LYS A 183 13.46 0.04 10.00
C LYS A 183 13.12 -0.23 8.53
N TYR A 184 13.82 0.42 7.63
CA TYR A 184 13.50 0.40 6.20
C TYR A 184 14.69 -0.08 5.38
N ASP A 185 14.39 -0.79 4.29
CA ASP A 185 15.42 -1.23 3.34
C ASP A 185 16.16 -0.02 2.76
N PRO A 186 17.51 0.00 2.83
CA PRO A 186 18.30 1.13 2.34
C PRO A 186 18.07 1.47 0.88
N GLN A 187 17.91 0.45 0.02
CA GLN A 187 17.73 0.65 -1.42
C GLN A 187 16.33 1.20 -1.72
N SER A 188 15.32 0.77 -0.96
CA SER A 188 13.94 1.27 -1.08
C SER A 188 13.85 2.74 -0.67
N VAL A 189 14.48 3.11 0.45
CA VAL A 189 14.53 4.50 0.91
C VAL A 189 15.25 5.40 -0.08
N ASP A 190 16.44 4.96 -0.56
CA ASP A 190 17.23 5.76 -1.48
C ASP A 190 16.50 6.01 -2.79
N LEU A 191 15.86 4.98 -3.37
CA LEU A 191 15.06 5.10 -4.58
C LEU A 191 13.86 6.03 -4.39
N PHE A 192 13.09 5.82 -3.31
CA PHE A 192 11.91 6.65 -3.06
C PHE A 192 12.27 8.11 -2.82
N ALA A 193 13.34 8.37 -2.04
CA ALA A 193 13.83 9.71 -1.80
C ALA A 193 14.36 10.38 -3.07
N GLU A 194 14.95 9.62 -3.99
CA GLU A 194 15.37 10.12 -5.30
C GLU A 194 14.18 10.52 -6.16
N LEU A 195 13.15 9.66 -6.26
CA LEU A 195 11.92 9.95 -6.99
C LEU A 195 11.23 11.23 -6.45
N TYR A 196 11.18 11.35 -5.12
CA TYR A 196 10.63 12.53 -4.46
C TYR A 196 11.41 13.81 -4.81
N ARG A 197 12.74 13.80 -4.62
CA ARG A 197 13.60 14.99 -4.88
C ARG A 197 13.61 15.41 -6.35
N ASN A 198 13.41 14.48 -7.26
CA ASN A 198 13.34 14.74 -8.69
C ASN A 198 11.94 15.18 -9.17
N GLY A 199 10.99 15.39 -8.25
CA GLY A 199 9.62 15.82 -8.56
C GLY A 199 8.76 14.76 -9.24
N LYS A 200 9.23 13.50 -9.35
CA LYS A 200 8.49 12.43 -10.01
C LYS A 200 7.21 12.02 -9.25
N LEU A 201 7.10 12.39 -7.96
CA LEU A 201 5.96 12.10 -7.11
C LEU A 201 5.03 13.30 -6.88
N ASP A 202 5.37 14.48 -7.40
CA ASP A 202 4.65 15.72 -7.12
C ASP A 202 3.19 15.67 -7.56
N TYR A 203 2.92 15.06 -8.71
CA TYR A 203 1.54 14.91 -9.20
C TYR A 203 0.67 14.08 -8.23
N ILE A 204 1.25 13.08 -7.56
CA ILE A 204 0.53 12.26 -6.59
C ILE A 204 0.20 13.10 -5.34
N LEU A 205 1.21 13.79 -4.79
CA LEU A 205 1.05 14.64 -3.61
C LEU A 205 0.05 15.79 -3.84
N ASN A 206 0.07 16.39 -5.01
CA ASN A 206 -0.74 17.56 -5.29
C ASN A 206 -2.17 17.24 -5.69
N TYR A 207 -2.38 16.15 -6.41
CA TYR A 207 -3.68 15.82 -6.98
C TYR A 207 -4.50 14.86 -6.10
N PHE A 208 -3.87 13.84 -5.53
CA PHE A 208 -4.53 12.83 -4.71
C PHE A 208 -4.51 13.20 -3.21
N ASN A 209 -4.85 14.45 -2.88
CA ASN A 209 -4.93 14.88 -1.49
C ASN A 209 -6.29 14.50 -0.87
N ASP A 210 -6.33 14.40 0.47
CA ASP A 210 -7.52 13.94 1.21
C ASP A 210 -8.72 14.90 1.15
N GLY A 211 -8.54 16.10 0.60
CA GLY A 211 -9.61 17.07 0.35
C GLY A 211 -10.19 17.00 -1.06
N ALA A 212 -9.65 16.17 -1.94
CA ALA A 212 -10.11 16.03 -3.31
C ALA A 212 -11.28 15.03 -3.39
N GLU A 213 -12.29 15.35 -4.19
CA GLU A 213 -13.31 14.38 -4.61
C GLU A 213 -12.69 13.47 -5.67
N LEU A 214 -12.15 12.34 -5.23
CA LEU A 214 -11.55 11.36 -6.12
C LEU A 214 -12.54 10.23 -6.46
N PRO A 215 -12.48 9.71 -7.68
CA PRO A 215 -13.21 8.48 -8.00
C PRO A 215 -12.68 7.34 -7.12
N GLY A 216 -13.56 6.44 -6.66
CA GLY A 216 -13.14 5.24 -5.96
C GLY A 216 -12.17 4.42 -6.83
N TYR A 217 -11.21 3.74 -6.19
CA TYR A 217 -10.23 2.93 -6.92
C TYR A 217 -10.93 1.91 -7.81
N GLY A 218 -10.48 1.81 -9.05
CA GLY A 218 -11.06 0.93 -10.07
C GLY A 218 -12.40 1.36 -10.67
N SER A 219 -12.92 2.56 -10.32
CA SER A 219 -14.09 3.13 -11.00
C SER A 219 -13.72 3.84 -12.31
N VAL A 220 -12.46 4.12 -12.54
CA VAL A 220 -11.86 4.71 -13.74
C VAL A 220 -10.58 3.97 -14.06
N ASP A 221 -10.17 4.02 -15.34
CA ASP A 221 -8.88 3.49 -15.77
C ASP A 221 -7.75 4.31 -15.14
N ASP A 222 -6.87 3.66 -14.38
CA ASP A 222 -5.78 4.31 -13.63
C ASP A 222 -4.69 4.86 -14.56
N GLU A 223 -4.47 4.26 -15.74
CA GLU A 223 -3.56 4.79 -16.73
C GLU A 223 -4.13 6.05 -17.41
N GLU A 224 -5.42 6.06 -17.71
CA GLU A 224 -6.09 7.22 -18.30
C GLU A 224 -6.12 8.37 -17.30
N LEU A 225 -6.48 8.10 -16.03
CA LEU A 225 -6.47 9.10 -14.96
C LEU A 225 -5.06 9.66 -14.76
N THR A 226 -4.05 8.80 -14.63
CA THR A 226 -2.65 9.23 -14.43
C THR A 226 -2.14 10.04 -15.62
N ARG A 227 -2.49 9.65 -16.83
CA ARG A 227 -2.10 10.38 -18.07
C ARG A 227 -2.74 11.78 -18.12
N SER A 228 -3.99 11.91 -17.67
CA SER A 228 -4.70 13.19 -17.67
C SER A 228 -4.13 14.19 -16.65
N ILE A 229 -3.47 13.69 -15.59
CA ILE A 229 -2.94 14.49 -14.49
C ILE A 229 -1.47 14.89 -14.71
N ARG A 230 -0.71 14.08 -15.47
CA ARG A 230 0.71 14.36 -15.76
C ARG A 230 0.93 15.45 -16.84
N VAL A 231 -0.15 16.04 -17.38
CA VAL A 231 -0.12 17.17 -18.30
C VAL A 231 -0.18 18.47 -17.51
#